data_7e65fff58a4185891c3b8d1f80046f4f
#
_entry.id   7e65fff58a4185891c3b8d1f80046f4f
#
_cell.length_a   1.000
_cell.length_b   1.000
_cell.length_c   1.000
_cell.angle_alpha   90.00
_cell.angle_beta   90.00
_cell.angle_gamma   90.00
#
_symmetry.space_group_name_H-M   'P 1'
#
loop_
_entity.id
_entity.type
_entity.pdbx_description
1 polymer ?
#
loop_
_entity_poly.entity_id
_entity_poly.type
_entity_poly.pdbx_seq_one_letter_code
_entity_poly.pdbx_strand_id
1 'polypeptide(L)'
;MRISENTPSRLRLRDRTLWISLVCFAAAAAIAVGVAFDRDQSGQLIPAVLSVIFGLAFLRATDVTFDKIERVCAVRRFDVLRVARMRLAFEDIVDVRVEIEPMPDNAAAVSCRLSLVTASGAVPLTAGYEPDQARYDTMREAVLEVVFRDRRKPPTLDPVRMLVKEGRFIDAVAMLRMREGLDLTTASARVDELRNASDT
;
A
#
# COMPACT_ATOMS: atom_id res chain seq x y z
N MET A 1 0.32 8.24 3.54
CA MET A 1 1.74 8.21 3.08
C MET A 1 2.09 9.44 2.27
N ARG A 2 3.35 9.92 2.25
CA ARG A 2 3.80 11.07 1.43
C ARG A 2 5.24 10.88 0.96
N ILE A 3 5.56 11.50 -0.17
CA ILE A 3 6.95 11.63 -0.62
C ILE A 3 7.63 12.63 0.33
N SER A 4 8.64 12.19 1.06
CA SER A 4 9.39 13.01 2.00
C SER A 4 10.70 13.54 1.42
N GLU A 5 11.24 12.84 0.43
CA GLU A 5 12.48 13.20 -0.24
C GLU A 5 12.46 12.63 -1.67
N ASN A 6 12.84 13.40 -2.64
CA ASN A 6 13.08 12.95 -4.01
C ASN A 6 14.33 13.66 -4.56
N THR A 7 15.47 13.02 -4.32
CA THR A 7 16.78 13.50 -4.79
C THR A 7 17.28 12.64 -5.96
N PRO A 8 18.32 13.06 -6.69
CA PRO A 8 18.93 12.24 -7.74
C PRO A 8 19.39 10.87 -7.26
N SER A 9 19.79 10.74 -5.99
CA SER A 9 20.29 9.49 -5.39
C SER A 9 19.21 8.70 -4.66
N ARG A 10 18.11 9.34 -4.22
CA ARG A 10 17.17 8.71 -3.27
C ARG A 10 15.73 9.19 -3.45
N LEU A 11 14.78 8.22 -3.40
CA LEU A 11 13.35 8.52 -3.21
C LEU A 11 12.93 7.94 -1.86
N ARG A 12 12.33 8.77 -1.00
CA ARG A 12 11.86 8.35 0.31
C ARG A 12 10.38 8.61 0.47
N LEU A 13 9.65 7.54 0.77
CA LEU A 13 8.23 7.58 1.10
C LEU A 13 8.08 7.37 2.61
N ARG A 14 7.25 8.18 3.25
CA ARG A 14 7.03 8.11 4.69
C ARG A 14 5.55 8.10 5.01
N ASP A 15 5.17 7.12 5.80
CA ASP A 15 3.84 7.01 6.36
C ASP A 15 3.93 7.06 7.88
N ARG A 16 3.25 8.03 8.49
CA ARG A 16 3.24 8.20 9.95
C ARG A 16 1.85 8.63 10.40
N THR A 17 1.18 7.74 11.06
CA THR A 17 -0.12 8.00 11.71
C THR A 17 0.08 8.43 13.18
N LEU A 18 1.12 9.24 13.44
CA LEU A 18 1.52 9.60 14.80
C LEU A 18 0.55 10.55 15.49
N TRP A 19 -0.24 11.32 14.74
CA TRP A 19 -1.12 12.33 15.34
C TRP A 19 -2.22 11.72 16.21
N ILE A 20 -2.78 10.57 15.82
CA ILE A 20 -3.80 9.85 16.60
C ILE A 20 -3.20 9.37 17.92
N SER A 21 -2.02 8.75 17.86
CA SER A 21 -1.29 8.33 19.06
C SER A 21 -1.00 9.49 19.99
N LEU A 22 -0.60 10.65 19.44
CA LEU A 22 -0.29 11.85 20.21
C LEU A 22 -1.54 12.39 20.92
N VAL A 23 -2.69 12.40 20.25
CA VAL A 23 -3.97 12.79 20.86
C VAL A 23 -4.36 11.84 21.98
N CYS A 24 -4.23 10.52 21.77
CA CYS A 24 -4.52 9.53 22.80
C CYS A 24 -3.61 9.69 24.02
N PHE A 25 -2.32 9.91 23.83
CA PHE A 25 -1.39 10.14 24.94
C PHE A 25 -1.66 11.45 25.67
N ALA A 26 -1.99 12.53 24.94
CA ALA A 26 -2.37 13.80 25.55
C ALA A 26 -3.65 13.67 26.40
N ALA A 27 -4.65 12.94 25.89
CA ALA A 27 -5.88 12.66 26.65
C ALA A 27 -5.57 11.82 27.91
N ALA A 28 -4.76 10.77 27.80
CA ALA A 28 -4.35 9.98 28.95
C ALA A 28 -3.60 10.80 30.01
N ALA A 29 -2.71 11.69 29.58
CA ALA A 29 -1.96 12.60 30.47
C ALA A 29 -2.91 13.58 31.17
N ALA A 30 -3.87 14.17 30.44
CA ALA A 30 -4.86 15.09 31.03
C ALA A 30 -5.71 14.40 32.10
N ILE A 31 -6.17 13.14 31.83
CA ILE A 31 -6.92 12.37 32.81
C ILE A 31 -6.05 12.03 34.03
N ALA A 32 -4.80 11.62 33.83
CA ALA A 32 -3.89 11.32 34.94
C ALA A 32 -3.63 12.54 35.84
N VAL A 33 -3.47 13.71 35.25
CA VAL A 33 -3.34 14.98 35.99
C VAL A 33 -4.61 15.28 36.78
N GLY A 34 -5.79 15.13 36.17
CA GLY A 34 -7.09 15.32 36.87
C GLY A 34 -7.22 14.42 38.09
N VAL A 35 -6.90 13.14 37.96
CA VAL A 35 -6.93 12.16 39.07
C VAL A 35 -5.92 12.51 40.17
N ALA A 36 -4.76 13.08 39.81
CA ALA A 36 -3.74 13.49 40.78
C ALA A 36 -4.20 14.65 41.67
N PHE A 37 -5.02 15.54 41.11
CA PHE A 37 -5.58 16.68 41.86
C PHE A 37 -6.85 16.32 42.65
N ASP A 38 -7.62 15.36 42.20
CA ASP A 38 -8.89 14.93 42.81
C ASP A 38 -8.95 13.40 42.94
N ARG A 39 -8.63 12.91 44.12
CA ARG A 39 -8.54 11.45 44.41
C ARG A 39 -9.91 10.74 44.34
N ASP A 40 -11.02 11.46 44.44
CA ASP A 40 -12.35 10.85 44.30
C ASP A 40 -12.64 10.41 42.86
N GLN A 41 -11.84 10.84 41.91
CA GLN A 41 -11.93 10.45 40.48
C GLN A 41 -11.12 9.19 40.11
N SER A 42 -10.80 8.33 41.07
CA SER A 42 -10.02 7.10 40.81
C SER A 42 -10.62 6.19 39.74
N GLY A 43 -11.96 6.25 39.54
CA GLY A 43 -12.62 5.53 38.44
C GLY A 43 -12.17 5.97 37.01
N GLN A 44 -11.58 7.13 36.87
CA GLN A 44 -11.06 7.62 35.57
C GLN A 44 -9.70 7.02 35.17
N LEU A 45 -9.07 6.24 36.03
CA LEU A 45 -7.83 5.53 35.68
C LEU A 45 -8.04 4.52 34.53
N ILE A 46 -9.22 3.87 34.48
CA ILE A 46 -9.54 2.91 33.42
C ILE A 46 -9.53 3.58 32.04
N PRO A 47 -10.25 4.71 31.78
CA PRO A 47 -10.17 5.38 30.49
C PRO A 47 -8.77 5.93 30.18
N ALA A 48 -7.97 6.33 31.18
CA ALA A 48 -6.59 6.72 30.96
C ALA A 48 -5.75 5.56 30.42
N VAL A 49 -5.83 4.39 31.06
CA VAL A 49 -5.13 3.17 30.61
C VAL A 49 -5.59 2.75 29.22
N LEU A 50 -6.89 2.78 28.95
CA LEU A 50 -7.44 2.48 27.62
C LEU A 50 -6.91 3.44 26.57
N SER A 51 -6.83 4.74 26.87
CA SER A 51 -6.27 5.75 25.96
C SER A 51 -4.79 5.48 25.64
N VAL A 52 -3.99 5.04 26.61
CA VAL A 52 -2.60 4.64 26.39
C VAL A 52 -2.54 3.40 25.49
N ILE A 53 -3.33 2.37 25.74
CA ILE A 53 -3.37 1.15 24.93
C ILE A 53 -3.77 1.48 23.49
N PHE A 54 -4.79 2.32 23.30
CA PHE A 54 -5.21 2.81 21.99
C PHE A 54 -4.10 3.60 21.31
N GLY A 55 -3.48 4.55 22.02
CA GLY A 55 -2.36 5.31 21.48
C GLY A 55 -1.21 4.43 21.00
N LEU A 56 -0.89 3.39 21.76
CA LEU A 56 0.10 2.39 21.36
C LEU A 56 -0.36 1.59 20.13
N ALA A 57 -1.60 1.15 20.06
CA ALA A 57 -2.12 0.37 18.93
C ALA A 57 -2.04 1.12 17.59
N PHE A 58 -2.15 2.46 17.60
CA PHE A 58 -2.02 3.32 16.42
C PHE A 58 -0.59 3.80 16.14
N LEU A 59 0.38 3.43 16.97
CA LEU A 59 1.77 3.83 16.79
C LEU A 59 2.42 2.97 15.68
N ARG A 60 2.05 3.25 14.44
CA ARG A 60 2.58 2.60 13.25
C ARG A 60 3.28 3.61 12.36
N ALA A 61 4.45 3.24 11.88
CA ALA A 61 5.18 4.03 10.91
C ALA A 61 5.80 3.12 9.85
N THR A 62 5.69 3.53 8.60
CA THR A 62 6.36 2.86 7.49
C THR A 62 7.28 3.88 6.82
N ASP A 63 8.52 3.51 6.65
CA ASP A 63 9.55 4.30 5.98
C ASP A 63 10.12 3.45 4.85
N VAL A 64 9.92 3.90 3.61
CA VAL A 64 10.38 3.21 2.41
C VAL A 64 11.41 4.08 1.73
N THR A 65 12.60 3.56 1.51
CA THR A 65 13.68 4.27 0.86
C THR A 65 14.12 3.48 -0.37
N PHE A 66 14.04 4.12 -1.53
CA PHE A 66 14.59 3.63 -2.78
C PHE A 66 15.95 4.28 -3.00
N ASP A 67 17.02 3.53 -2.88
CA ASP A 67 18.37 3.97 -3.20
C ASP A 67 18.61 3.72 -4.69
N LYS A 68 18.75 4.83 -5.44
CA LYS A 68 18.91 4.80 -6.90
C LYS A 68 20.32 4.37 -7.32
N ILE A 69 21.30 4.55 -6.43
CA ILE A 69 22.70 4.21 -6.70
C ILE A 69 22.91 2.71 -6.44
N GLU A 70 22.51 2.23 -5.25
CA GLU A 70 22.63 0.82 -4.90
C GLU A 70 21.56 -0.05 -5.57
N ARG A 71 20.52 0.55 -6.17
CA ARG A 71 19.35 -0.12 -6.78
C ARG A 71 18.63 -1.04 -5.81
N VAL A 72 18.45 -0.55 -4.59
CA VAL A 72 17.81 -1.30 -3.49
C VAL A 72 16.64 -0.51 -2.92
N CYS A 73 15.55 -1.20 -2.69
CA CYS A 73 14.41 -0.72 -1.90
C CYS A 73 14.53 -1.23 -0.46
N ALA A 74 14.65 -0.33 0.49
CA ALA A 74 14.65 -0.64 1.91
C ALA A 74 13.30 -0.25 2.52
N VAL A 75 12.55 -1.24 3.01
CA VAL A 75 11.27 -1.05 3.70
C VAL A 75 11.51 -1.24 5.20
N ARG A 76 11.23 -0.22 5.98
CA ARG A 76 11.27 -0.26 7.44
C ARG A 76 9.86 -0.04 7.97
N ARG A 77 9.33 -1.05 8.64
CA ARG A 77 8.05 -0.96 9.35
C ARG A 77 8.31 -0.94 10.83
N PHE A 78 7.76 0.04 11.46
CA PHE A 78 7.73 0.17 12.90
C PHE A 78 6.31 -0.11 13.36
N ASP A 79 6.15 -1.15 14.15
CA ASP A 79 4.95 -1.46 14.91
C ASP A 79 5.35 -1.51 16.40
N VAL A 80 4.40 -1.36 17.31
CA VAL A 80 4.65 -1.23 18.77
C VAL A 80 5.60 -2.30 19.30
N LEU A 81 5.51 -3.53 18.77
CA LEU A 81 6.26 -4.69 19.25
C LEU A 81 7.32 -5.19 18.26
N ARG A 82 7.38 -4.65 17.05
CA ARG A 82 8.27 -5.15 15.99
C ARG A 82 8.81 -4.05 15.10
N VAL A 83 10.10 -4.14 14.83
CA VAL A 83 10.73 -3.39 13.75
C VAL A 83 11.07 -4.39 12.64
N ALA A 84 10.23 -4.43 11.61
CA ALA A 84 10.54 -5.24 10.44
C ALA A 84 11.38 -4.41 9.46
N ARG A 85 12.46 -5.02 8.98
CA ARG A 85 13.33 -4.44 7.94
C ARG A 85 13.40 -5.43 6.80
N MET A 86 13.11 -4.94 5.59
CA MET A 86 13.21 -5.72 4.37
C MET A 86 14.05 -4.93 3.37
N ARG A 87 14.91 -5.63 2.65
CA ARG A 87 15.66 -5.08 1.52
C ARG A 87 15.29 -5.89 0.28
N LEU A 88 14.97 -5.20 -0.78
CA LEU A 88 14.60 -5.77 -2.08
C LEU A 88 15.49 -5.13 -3.14
N ALA A 89 16.11 -5.93 -3.98
CA ALA A 89 16.79 -5.40 -5.15
C ALA A 89 15.73 -4.89 -6.14
N PHE A 90 16.07 -3.88 -6.93
CA PHE A 90 15.12 -3.39 -7.96
C PHE A 90 14.79 -4.47 -8.98
N GLU A 91 15.72 -5.41 -9.21
CA GLU A 91 15.53 -6.55 -10.09
C GLU A 91 14.40 -7.49 -9.65
N ASP A 92 14.19 -7.61 -8.34
CA ASP A 92 13.14 -8.44 -7.75
C ASP A 92 11.75 -7.81 -7.84
N ILE A 93 11.68 -6.50 -8.11
CA ILE A 93 10.42 -5.76 -8.23
C ILE A 93 9.90 -5.93 -9.65
N VAL A 94 8.78 -6.62 -9.79
CA VAL A 94 8.11 -6.89 -11.07
C VAL A 94 7.18 -5.75 -11.47
N ASP A 95 6.45 -5.19 -10.50
CA ASP A 95 5.45 -4.14 -10.74
C ASP A 95 5.20 -3.33 -9.46
N VAL A 96 4.55 -2.18 -9.63
CA VAL A 96 4.06 -1.33 -8.53
C VAL A 96 2.57 -1.11 -8.73
N ARG A 97 1.76 -1.58 -7.78
CA ARG A 97 0.30 -1.53 -7.88
C ARG A 97 -0.32 -0.67 -6.80
N VAL A 98 -1.39 0.03 -7.18
CA VAL A 98 -2.35 0.58 -6.25
C VAL A 98 -3.46 -0.47 -6.10
N GLU A 99 -3.51 -1.10 -4.94
CA GLU A 99 -4.60 -2.01 -4.58
C GLU A 99 -5.79 -1.16 -4.15
N ILE A 100 -6.95 -1.48 -4.68
CA ILE A 100 -8.19 -0.74 -4.43
C ILE A 100 -9.17 -1.71 -3.78
N GLU A 101 -9.68 -1.34 -2.60
CA GLU A 101 -10.73 -2.08 -1.92
C GLU A 101 -11.96 -1.18 -1.70
N PRO A 102 -13.18 -1.69 -1.94
CA PRO A 102 -14.39 -0.97 -1.56
C PRO A 102 -14.46 -0.83 -0.04
N MET A 103 -14.89 0.33 0.45
CA MET A 103 -15.10 0.52 1.88
C MET A 103 -16.32 -0.28 2.36
N PRO A 104 -16.22 -1.00 3.49
CA PRO A 104 -17.32 -1.83 4.01
C PRO A 104 -18.61 -1.04 4.24
N ASP A 105 -18.49 0.21 4.68
CA ASP A 105 -19.62 1.06 5.07
C ASP A 105 -20.13 1.93 3.92
N ASN A 106 -19.42 2.02 2.81
CA ASN A 106 -19.80 2.84 1.66
C ASN A 106 -19.23 2.25 0.36
N ALA A 107 -20.03 1.51 -0.36
CA ALA A 107 -19.63 0.87 -1.61
C ALA A 107 -19.23 1.85 -2.74
N ALA A 108 -19.61 3.13 -2.63
CA ALA A 108 -19.18 4.18 -3.55
C ALA A 108 -17.80 4.78 -3.19
N ALA A 109 -17.31 4.54 -1.97
CA ALA A 109 -16.00 4.99 -1.52
C ALA A 109 -14.99 3.85 -1.64
N VAL A 110 -13.83 4.17 -2.19
CA VAL A 110 -12.72 3.23 -2.34
C VAL A 110 -11.59 3.60 -1.41
N SER A 111 -10.92 2.60 -0.91
CA SER A 111 -9.68 2.76 -0.15
C SER A 111 -8.52 2.17 -0.94
N CYS A 112 -7.38 2.83 -0.92
CA CYS A 112 -6.24 2.52 -1.76
C CYS A 112 -5.01 2.18 -0.91
N ARG A 113 -4.20 1.25 -1.42
CA ARG A 113 -2.93 0.86 -0.82
C ARG A 113 -1.86 0.68 -1.90
N LEU A 114 -0.66 1.20 -1.67
CA LEU A 114 0.46 1.01 -2.59
C LEU A 114 1.23 -0.27 -2.22
N SER A 115 1.47 -1.14 -3.19
CA SER A 115 2.18 -2.40 -3.03
C SER A 115 3.23 -2.60 -4.12
N LEU A 116 4.38 -3.17 -3.74
CA LEU A 116 5.37 -3.70 -4.68
C LEU A 116 5.03 -5.15 -4.99
N VAL A 117 4.99 -5.49 -6.26
CA VAL A 117 4.84 -6.87 -6.71
C VAL A 117 6.22 -7.45 -6.95
N THR A 118 6.52 -8.55 -6.29
CA THR A 118 7.76 -9.31 -6.46
C THR A 118 7.45 -10.73 -6.92
N ALA A 119 8.44 -11.48 -7.33
CA ALA A 119 8.27 -12.90 -7.68
C ALA A 119 7.77 -13.74 -6.48
N SER A 120 8.04 -13.31 -5.25
CA SER A 120 7.60 -13.98 -4.01
C SER A 120 6.24 -13.51 -3.49
N GLY A 121 5.63 -12.51 -4.12
CA GLY A 121 4.33 -11.96 -3.73
C GLY A 121 4.30 -10.44 -3.62
N ALA A 122 3.16 -9.92 -3.16
CA ALA A 122 2.97 -8.48 -2.98
C ALA A 122 3.50 -8.01 -1.62
N VAL A 123 4.30 -6.95 -1.63
CA VAL A 123 4.83 -6.29 -0.43
C VAL A 123 4.15 -4.93 -0.29
N PRO A 124 3.19 -4.76 0.62
CA PRO A 124 2.52 -3.48 0.80
C PRO A 124 3.52 -2.44 1.32
N LEU A 125 3.48 -1.23 0.76
CA LEU A 125 4.33 -0.10 1.18
C LEU A 125 3.66 0.77 2.25
N THR A 126 2.33 0.73 2.33
CA THR A 126 1.54 1.49 3.29
C THR A 126 1.05 0.59 4.44
N ALA A 127 0.87 1.17 5.61
CA ALA A 127 0.39 0.45 6.79
C ALA A 127 -1.11 0.10 6.71
N GLY A 128 -1.87 0.83 5.91
CA GLY A 128 -3.32 0.67 5.74
C GLY A 128 -3.80 1.17 4.41
N TYR A 129 -5.12 1.15 4.25
CA TYR A 129 -5.83 1.69 3.11
C TYR A 129 -6.30 3.11 3.42
N GLU A 130 -6.15 4.03 2.47
CA GLU A 130 -6.58 5.44 2.56
C GLU A 130 -7.43 5.81 1.34
N PRO A 131 -8.43 6.72 1.48
CA PRO A 131 -9.36 7.08 0.40
C PRO A 131 -8.82 8.13 -0.56
N ASP A 132 -7.52 8.16 -0.86
CA ASP A 132 -6.89 9.18 -1.72
C ASP A 132 -6.17 8.52 -2.90
N GLN A 133 -6.94 8.09 -3.90
CA GLN A 133 -6.41 7.40 -5.07
C GLN A 133 -5.41 8.26 -5.86
N ALA A 134 -5.74 9.53 -6.11
CA ALA A 134 -4.89 10.41 -6.92
C ALA A 134 -3.47 10.56 -6.34
N ARG A 135 -3.38 10.62 -5.02
CA ARG A 135 -2.10 10.66 -4.30
C ARG A 135 -1.31 9.37 -4.46
N TYR A 136 -1.99 8.22 -4.41
CA TYR A 136 -1.34 6.92 -4.60
C TYR A 136 -0.88 6.71 -6.04
N ASP A 137 -1.64 7.19 -7.03
CA ASP A 137 -1.24 7.17 -8.44
C ASP A 137 0.02 8.01 -8.67
N THR A 138 0.09 9.21 -8.09
CA THR A 138 1.30 10.06 -8.15
C THR A 138 2.51 9.37 -7.51
N MET A 139 2.32 8.72 -6.35
CA MET A 139 3.41 7.98 -5.71
C MET A 139 3.83 6.76 -6.50
N ARG A 140 2.88 6.05 -7.10
CA ARG A 140 3.14 4.92 -7.99
C ARG A 140 4.00 5.35 -9.18
N GLU A 141 3.66 6.44 -9.85
CA GLU A 141 4.44 6.98 -10.97
C GLU A 141 5.87 7.32 -10.56
N ALA A 142 6.04 8.00 -9.42
CA ALA A 142 7.36 8.33 -8.88
C ALA A 142 8.20 7.07 -8.58
N VAL A 143 7.59 6.02 -8.04
CA VAL A 143 8.28 4.75 -7.76
C VAL A 143 8.61 4.02 -9.07
N LEU A 144 7.67 3.97 -10.03
CA LEU A 144 7.91 3.36 -11.34
C LEU A 144 9.07 4.05 -12.06
N GLU A 145 9.10 5.38 -12.06
CA GLU A 145 10.21 6.13 -12.65
C GLU A 145 11.56 5.75 -12.02
N VAL A 146 11.61 5.59 -10.70
CA VAL A 146 12.85 5.26 -9.99
C VAL A 146 13.29 3.82 -10.22
N VAL A 147 12.36 2.87 -10.09
CA VAL A 147 12.68 1.43 -10.16
C VAL A 147 12.98 0.99 -11.59
N PHE A 148 12.24 1.54 -12.57
CA PHE A 148 12.31 1.10 -13.97
C PHE A 148 13.00 2.09 -14.91
N ARG A 149 13.62 3.16 -14.39
CA ARG A 149 14.28 4.20 -15.19
C ARG A 149 15.27 3.64 -16.21
N ASP A 150 16.07 2.65 -15.81
CA ASP A 150 17.09 2.02 -16.66
C ASP A 150 16.61 0.72 -17.29
N ARG A 151 15.45 0.22 -16.88
CA ARG A 151 14.78 -0.86 -17.58
C ARG A 151 13.97 -0.22 -18.72
N ARG A 152 14.20 -0.63 -19.98
CA ARG A 152 13.20 -0.44 -21.02
C ARG A 152 11.86 -0.83 -20.39
N LYS A 153 10.87 0.10 -20.44
CA LYS A 153 9.52 -0.03 -19.89
C LYS A 153 9.18 -1.52 -19.74
N PRO A 154 9.03 -2.06 -18.52
CA PRO A 154 8.70 -3.48 -18.40
C PRO A 154 7.57 -3.71 -19.39
N PRO A 155 7.53 -4.81 -20.13
CA PRO A 155 6.39 -5.12 -20.94
C PRO A 155 5.25 -4.98 -19.96
N THR A 156 4.37 -4.02 -20.20
CA THR A 156 3.18 -3.82 -19.38
C THR A 156 2.51 -5.17 -19.50
N LEU A 157 2.70 -6.01 -18.49
CA LEU A 157 2.09 -7.34 -18.47
C LEU A 157 0.62 -7.00 -18.54
N ASP A 158 0.07 -7.13 -19.74
CA ASP A 158 -1.32 -6.83 -20.01
C ASP A 158 -2.10 -7.61 -18.94
N PRO A 159 -2.83 -6.94 -18.03
CA PRO A 159 -3.52 -7.64 -16.94
C PRO A 159 -4.39 -8.77 -17.48
N VAL A 160 -4.86 -8.63 -18.71
CA VAL A 160 -5.58 -9.69 -19.43
C VAL A 160 -4.68 -10.91 -19.68
N ARG A 161 -3.43 -10.70 -20.12
CA ARG A 161 -2.48 -11.81 -20.32
C ARG A 161 -2.08 -12.50 -19.02
N MET A 162 -2.04 -11.75 -17.91
CA MET A 162 -1.80 -12.38 -16.61
C MET A 162 -2.96 -13.28 -16.19
N LEU A 163 -4.20 -12.80 -16.32
CA LEU A 163 -5.38 -13.62 -16.03
C LEU A 163 -5.46 -14.88 -16.91
N VAL A 164 -5.06 -14.75 -18.17
CA VAL A 164 -4.98 -15.91 -19.08
C VAL A 164 -3.94 -16.93 -18.60
N LYS A 165 -2.74 -16.48 -18.19
CA LYS A 165 -1.69 -17.36 -17.64
C LYS A 165 -2.09 -18.01 -16.31
N GLU A 166 -2.91 -17.34 -15.50
CA GLU A 166 -3.45 -17.87 -14.25
C GLU A 166 -4.65 -18.81 -14.48
N GLY A 167 -5.07 -19.02 -15.75
CA GLY A 167 -6.24 -19.84 -16.10
C GLY A 167 -7.59 -19.16 -15.79
N ARG A 168 -7.59 -17.89 -15.45
CA ARG A 168 -8.78 -17.08 -15.08
C ARG A 168 -9.42 -16.45 -16.31
N PHE A 169 -9.88 -17.29 -17.23
CA PHE A 169 -10.38 -16.86 -18.55
C PHE A 169 -11.62 -15.97 -18.44
N ILE A 170 -12.54 -16.26 -17.51
CA ILE A 170 -13.78 -15.47 -17.32
C ILE A 170 -13.43 -14.05 -16.91
N ASP A 171 -12.48 -13.88 -15.99
CA ASP A 171 -12.03 -12.57 -15.51
C ASP A 171 -11.29 -11.81 -16.61
N ALA A 172 -10.51 -12.50 -17.44
CA ALA A 172 -9.85 -11.92 -18.61
C ALA A 172 -10.85 -11.37 -19.64
N VAL A 173 -11.91 -12.13 -19.93
CA VAL A 173 -13.00 -11.70 -20.82
C VAL A 173 -13.74 -10.49 -20.25
N ALA A 174 -14.10 -10.53 -18.96
CA ALA A 174 -14.76 -9.42 -18.28
C ALA A 174 -13.91 -8.15 -18.33
N MET A 175 -12.61 -8.26 -18.10
CA MET A 175 -11.67 -7.14 -18.14
C MET A 175 -11.53 -6.54 -19.54
N LEU A 176 -11.45 -7.37 -20.60
CA LEU A 176 -11.41 -6.91 -21.99
C LEU A 176 -12.68 -6.15 -22.37
N ARG A 177 -13.84 -6.69 -21.97
CA ARG A 177 -15.13 -6.01 -22.22
C ARG A 177 -15.19 -4.64 -21.59
N MET A 178 -14.77 -4.51 -20.33
CA MET A 178 -14.77 -3.23 -19.62
C MET A 178 -13.77 -2.23 -20.22
N ARG A 179 -12.59 -2.70 -20.60
CA ARG A 179 -11.51 -1.82 -21.07
C ARG A 179 -11.71 -1.36 -22.52
N GLU A 180 -12.18 -2.25 -23.39
CA GLU A 180 -12.24 -2.02 -24.84
C GLU A 180 -13.68 -1.89 -25.36
N GLY A 181 -14.67 -2.04 -24.49
CA GLY A 181 -16.08 -1.94 -24.88
C GLY A 181 -16.56 -3.06 -25.82
N LEU A 182 -15.84 -4.19 -25.81
CA LEU A 182 -16.12 -5.31 -26.72
C LEU A 182 -17.38 -6.08 -26.29
N ASP A 183 -18.06 -6.68 -27.26
CA ASP A 183 -19.08 -7.67 -26.99
C ASP A 183 -18.48 -8.97 -26.44
N LEU A 184 -19.31 -9.84 -25.87
CA LEU A 184 -18.86 -11.08 -25.22
C LEU A 184 -18.12 -12.00 -26.20
N THR A 185 -18.64 -12.12 -27.42
CA THR A 185 -18.10 -13.03 -28.44
C THR A 185 -16.70 -12.61 -28.88
N THR A 186 -16.53 -11.32 -29.17
CA THR A 186 -15.25 -10.75 -29.60
C THR A 186 -14.21 -10.79 -28.46
N ALA A 187 -14.63 -10.48 -27.22
CA ALA A 187 -13.74 -10.56 -26.07
C ALA A 187 -13.29 -12.00 -25.78
N SER A 188 -14.18 -12.99 -25.90
CA SER A 188 -13.85 -14.40 -25.74
C SER A 188 -12.85 -14.88 -26.82
N ALA A 189 -13.11 -14.57 -28.09
CA ALA A 189 -12.18 -14.90 -29.18
C ALA A 189 -10.77 -14.33 -28.95
N ARG A 190 -10.70 -13.09 -28.45
CA ARG A 190 -9.41 -12.44 -28.13
C ARG A 190 -8.66 -13.11 -26.97
N VAL A 191 -9.38 -13.59 -25.97
CA VAL A 191 -8.78 -14.36 -24.86
C VAL A 191 -8.28 -15.71 -25.36
N ASP A 192 -9.00 -16.39 -26.24
CA ASP A 192 -8.57 -17.66 -26.84
C ASP A 192 -7.32 -17.49 -27.71
N GLU A 193 -7.22 -16.39 -28.49
CA GLU A 193 -5.99 -16.04 -29.21
C GLU A 193 -4.78 -15.86 -28.28
N LEU A 194 -4.97 -15.15 -27.17
CA LEU A 194 -3.93 -14.91 -26.18
C LEU A 194 -3.50 -16.20 -25.47
N ARG A 195 -4.44 -17.12 -25.23
CA ARG A 195 -4.17 -18.44 -24.67
C ARG A 195 -3.29 -19.27 -25.63
N ASN A 196 -3.69 -19.37 -26.89
CA ASN A 196 -2.96 -20.13 -27.90
C ASN A 196 -1.55 -19.56 -28.14
N ALA A 197 -1.38 -18.25 -28.06
CA ALA A 197 -0.07 -17.59 -28.17
C ALA A 197 0.83 -17.79 -26.94
N SER A 198 0.29 -18.19 -25.80
CA SER A 198 1.06 -18.48 -24.58
C SER A 198 1.54 -19.94 -24.48
N ASP A 199 0.96 -20.82 -25.26
CA ASP A 199 1.27 -22.26 -25.29
C ASP A 199 2.32 -22.62 -26.37
N THR A 200 2.81 -21.62 -27.14
CA THR A 200 3.84 -21.75 -28.20
C THR A 200 5.16 -21.18 -27.72
#